data_72db112e17a68b08e2ec0a2ff053fdfd
#
_entry.id   72db112e17a68b08e2ec0a2ff053fdfd
#
_cell.length_a   1.000
_cell.length_b   1.000
_cell.length_c   1.000
_cell.angle_alpha   90.00
_cell.angle_beta   90.00
_cell.angle_gamma   90.00
#
_symmetry.space_group_name_H-M   'P 1'
#
loop_
_entity.id
_entity.type
_entity.pdbx_description
1 polymer ?
#
loop_
_entity_poly.entity_id
_entity_poly.type
_entity_poly.pdbx_seq_one_letter_code
_entity_poly.pdbx_strand_id
1 'polypeptide(L)'
;EKFEELNLKAAELAAKARDKFPQVMIAGGLPPQNLVYEVDNRSDDEIISDFYDQAKILSPYVDFFNLEVLSSFREANLAIKAIEELKKPYLVGLHVSSGNELPSQEKISEIKSNMVLNNSLGLMLSCISPENYQLNSHELSKLGCPYGFKLNGFEFTTPKLSYNKTYSNGDSVNPNLILGKRED
;
A
#
# COMPACT_ATOMS: atom_id res chain seq x y z
N GLU A 1 22.42 2.32 4.84
CA GLU A 1 22.76 3.44 5.76
C GLU A 1 21.70 4.56 5.66
N LYS A 2 21.53 5.20 4.48
CA LYS A 2 20.58 6.30 4.29
C LYS A 2 19.11 5.85 4.39
N PHE A 3 18.77 4.65 3.91
CA PHE A 3 17.44 4.08 4.00
C PHE A 3 17.01 3.89 5.46
N GLU A 4 17.86 3.28 6.27
CA GLU A 4 17.64 3.05 7.70
C GLU A 4 17.48 4.38 8.44
N GLU A 5 18.39 5.33 8.23
CA GLU A 5 18.37 6.67 8.85
C GLU A 5 17.04 7.39 8.57
N LEU A 6 16.58 7.39 7.33
CA LEU A 6 15.35 8.09 6.95
C LEU A 6 14.10 7.45 7.55
N ASN A 7 14.01 6.11 7.55
CA ASN A 7 12.89 5.39 8.16
C ASN A 7 12.87 5.59 9.69
N LEU A 8 14.02 5.52 10.34
CA LEU A 8 14.14 5.78 11.78
C LEU A 8 13.71 7.21 12.11
N LYS A 9 14.17 8.19 11.36
CA LYS A 9 13.81 9.60 11.54
C LYS A 9 12.30 9.83 11.40
N ALA A 10 11.67 9.21 10.40
CA ALA A 10 10.23 9.31 10.21
C ALA A 10 9.47 8.69 11.39
N ALA A 11 9.90 7.52 11.86
CA ALA A 11 9.30 6.84 13.00
C ALA A 11 9.42 7.66 14.31
N GLU A 12 10.58 8.23 14.57
CA GLU A 12 10.80 9.12 15.72
C GLU A 12 9.92 10.37 15.68
N LEU A 13 9.73 10.97 14.50
CA LEU A 13 8.85 12.12 14.33
C LEU A 13 7.38 11.77 14.61
N ALA A 14 6.93 10.61 14.12
CA ALA A 14 5.59 10.11 14.41
C ALA A 14 5.39 9.83 15.92
N ALA A 15 6.38 9.20 16.57
CA ALA A 15 6.35 8.95 18.01
C ALA A 15 6.26 10.25 18.82
N LYS A 16 7.06 11.26 18.49
CA LYS A 16 6.99 12.59 19.13
C LYS A 16 5.64 13.28 18.94
N ALA A 17 5.00 13.09 17.78
CA ALA A 17 3.66 13.63 17.55
C ALA A 17 2.63 12.92 18.43
N ARG A 18 2.71 11.58 18.54
CA ARG A 18 1.84 10.78 19.41
C ARG A 18 1.97 11.13 20.88
N ASP A 19 3.16 11.49 21.39
CA ASP A 19 3.36 11.85 22.78
C ASP A 19 2.42 12.98 23.24
N LYS A 20 1.99 13.84 22.30
CA LYS A 20 0.99 14.89 22.56
C LYS A 20 -0.46 14.39 22.49
N PHE A 21 -0.67 13.22 21.88
CA PHE A 21 -1.99 12.62 21.64
C PHE A 21 -1.93 11.12 21.91
N PRO A 22 -1.81 10.67 23.16
CA PRO A 22 -1.53 9.28 23.52
C PRO A 22 -2.63 8.29 23.10
N GLN A 23 -3.81 8.76 22.75
CA GLN A 23 -4.92 7.97 22.24
C GLN A 23 -4.79 7.61 20.75
N VAL A 24 -3.82 8.20 20.03
CA VAL A 24 -3.63 7.99 18.59
C VAL A 24 -2.69 6.81 18.35
N MET A 25 -3.05 5.93 17.43
CA MET A 25 -2.21 4.83 16.98
C MET A 25 -1.30 5.27 15.83
N ILE A 26 -0.11 4.70 15.77
CA ILE A 26 0.84 4.90 14.67
C ILE A 26 0.79 3.69 13.75
N ALA A 27 0.52 3.92 12.47
CA ALA A 27 0.66 2.93 11.41
C ALA A 27 2.05 2.99 10.79
N GLY A 28 2.73 1.85 10.68
CA GLY A 28 3.94 1.70 9.89
C GLY A 28 3.58 1.44 8.42
N GLY A 29 3.73 2.44 7.58
CA GLY A 29 3.47 2.29 6.14
C GLY A 29 4.54 1.45 5.45
N LEU A 30 4.12 0.40 4.77
CA LEU A 30 4.97 -0.49 3.97
C LEU A 30 4.44 -0.48 2.52
N PRO A 31 4.90 0.48 1.70
CA PRO A 31 4.54 0.56 0.29
C PRO A 31 5.27 -0.51 -0.53
N PRO A 32 4.94 -0.69 -1.82
CA PRO A 32 5.74 -1.49 -2.73
C PRO A 32 7.22 -1.10 -2.66
N GLN A 33 8.10 -2.09 -2.56
CA GLN A 33 9.53 -1.87 -2.31
C GLN A 33 10.34 -1.63 -3.58
N ASN A 34 9.69 -1.72 -4.75
CA ASN A 34 10.28 -1.47 -6.05
C ASN A 34 9.47 -0.42 -6.83
N LEU A 35 8.49 -0.85 -7.62
CA LEU A 35 7.67 0.00 -8.48
C LEU A 35 6.23 0.10 -7.94
N VAL A 36 5.62 1.28 -8.07
CA VAL A 36 4.23 1.51 -7.66
C VAL A 36 3.31 1.35 -8.86
N TYR A 37 2.15 0.69 -8.68
CA TYR A 37 1.15 0.40 -9.72
C TYR A 37 1.63 -0.55 -10.81
N GLU A 38 2.71 -1.26 -10.54
CA GLU A 38 3.28 -2.29 -11.41
C GLU A 38 3.50 -3.59 -10.62
N VAL A 39 3.55 -4.71 -11.35
CA VAL A 39 3.88 -6.00 -10.74
C VAL A 39 5.36 -6.07 -10.42
N ASP A 40 5.70 -6.42 -9.19
CA ASP A 40 7.09 -6.70 -8.82
C ASP A 40 7.49 -8.10 -9.32
N ASN A 41 8.40 -8.15 -10.28
CA ASN A 41 8.89 -9.39 -10.90
C ASN A 41 10.21 -9.89 -10.30
N ARG A 42 10.70 -9.30 -9.22
CA ARG A 42 11.89 -9.77 -8.50
C ARG A 42 11.62 -11.13 -7.84
N SER A 43 12.64 -11.75 -7.31
CA SER A 43 12.50 -13.02 -6.57
C SER A 43 11.69 -12.82 -5.28
N ASP A 44 11.06 -13.90 -4.79
CA ASP A 44 10.32 -13.89 -3.54
C ASP A 44 11.20 -13.48 -2.35
N ASP A 45 12.44 -13.96 -2.31
CA ASP A 45 13.39 -13.67 -1.24
C ASP A 45 13.78 -12.18 -1.21
N GLU A 46 13.98 -11.54 -2.36
CA GLU A 46 14.24 -10.10 -2.44
C GLU A 46 13.04 -9.29 -1.93
N ILE A 47 11.83 -9.63 -2.37
CA ILE A 47 10.62 -8.94 -1.93
C ILE A 47 10.42 -9.09 -0.42
N ILE A 48 10.56 -10.31 0.11
CA ILE A 48 10.43 -10.57 1.54
C ILE A 48 11.48 -9.79 2.33
N SER A 49 12.75 -9.84 1.90
CA SER A 49 13.85 -9.14 2.58
C SER A 49 13.60 -7.64 2.68
N ASP A 50 13.20 -7.02 1.58
CA ASP A 50 13.00 -5.57 1.53
C ASP A 50 11.83 -5.11 2.42
N PHE A 51 10.69 -5.85 2.40
CA PHE A 51 9.58 -5.57 3.32
C PHE A 51 9.97 -5.79 4.78
N TYR A 52 10.71 -6.85 5.06
CA TYR A 52 11.16 -7.16 6.42
C TYR A 52 12.10 -6.10 6.96
N ASP A 53 13.08 -5.67 6.17
CA ASP A 53 14.07 -4.68 6.60
C ASP A 53 13.41 -3.36 6.99
N GLN A 54 12.46 -2.86 6.20
CA GLN A 54 11.70 -1.68 6.54
C GLN A 54 10.81 -1.90 7.77
N ALA A 55 10.06 -2.98 7.80
CA ALA A 55 9.17 -3.30 8.90
C ALA A 55 9.92 -3.43 10.23
N LYS A 56 11.09 -4.06 10.23
CA LYS A 56 11.95 -4.22 11.40
C LYS A 56 12.40 -2.88 11.99
N ILE A 57 12.77 -1.92 11.14
CA ILE A 57 13.15 -0.58 11.59
C ILE A 57 11.94 0.13 12.23
N LEU A 58 10.76 0.01 11.63
CA LEU A 58 9.56 0.70 12.09
C LEU A 58 8.91 0.04 13.31
N SER A 59 9.07 -1.28 13.46
CA SER A 59 8.37 -2.10 14.47
C SER A 59 8.40 -1.55 15.90
N PRO A 60 9.50 -0.99 16.44
CA PRO A 60 9.51 -0.46 17.81
C PRO A 60 8.62 0.79 18.02
N TYR A 61 8.22 1.47 16.94
CA TYR A 61 7.55 2.77 16.99
C TYR A 61 6.08 2.72 16.61
N VAL A 62 5.63 1.64 15.98
CA VAL A 62 4.29 1.54 15.39
C VAL A 62 3.40 0.56 16.15
N ASP A 63 2.10 0.78 16.09
CA ASP A 63 1.11 -0.09 16.71
C ASP A 63 0.67 -1.22 15.77
N PHE A 64 0.65 -0.94 14.47
CA PHE A 64 0.33 -1.90 13.40
C PHE A 64 1.02 -1.52 12.10
N PHE A 65 1.09 -2.45 11.14
CA PHE A 65 1.58 -2.18 9.79
C PHE A 65 0.44 -1.90 8.82
N ASN A 66 0.70 -1.01 7.86
CA ASN A 66 -0.19 -0.75 6.74
C ASN A 66 0.55 -1.10 5.44
N LEU A 67 0.25 -2.27 4.88
CA LEU A 67 0.75 -2.71 3.58
C LEU A 67 0.00 -1.92 2.51
N GLU A 68 0.65 -0.95 1.87
CA GLU A 68 -0.02 0.03 1.03
C GLU A 68 0.15 -0.22 -0.47
N VAL A 69 -0.94 -0.10 -1.24
CA VAL A 69 -0.89 0.07 -2.71
C VAL A 69 -0.28 -1.13 -3.44
N LEU A 70 -0.42 -2.34 -2.89
CA LEU A 70 0.17 -3.54 -3.46
C LEU A 70 -0.51 -3.93 -4.78
N SER A 71 0.28 -4.37 -5.75
CA SER A 71 -0.12 -4.53 -7.15
C SER A 71 -0.47 -5.96 -7.55
N SER A 72 -0.27 -6.94 -6.66
CA SER A 72 -0.59 -8.36 -6.88
C SER A 72 -0.87 -9.10 -5.58
N PHE A 73 -1.60 -10.22 -5.66
CA PHE A 73 -1.76 -11.11 -4.50
C PHE A 73 -0.44 -11.75 -4.08
N ARG A 74 0.44 -12.03 -5.05
CA ARG A 74 1.79 -12.53 -4.75
C ARG A 74 2.55 -11.55 -3.87
N GLU A 75 2.66 -10.30 -4.27
CA GLU A 75 3.34 -9.25 -3.50
C GLU A 75 2.73 -9.09 -2.10
N ALA A 76 1.40 -9.06 -2.01
CA ALA A 76 0.70 -8.94 -0.74
C ALA A 76 0.97 -10.12 0.19
N ASN A 77 0.94 -11.35 -0.31
CA ASN A 77 1.24 -12.54 0.50
C ASN A 77 2.72 -12.57 0.96
N LEU A 78 3.65 -12.12 0.13
CA LEU A 78 5.06 -12.02 0.49
C LEU A 78 5.31 -10.92 1.53
N ALA A 79 4.64 -9.77 1.41
CA ALA A 79 4.70 -8.70 2.41
C ALA A 79 4.13 -9.17 3.76
N ILE A 80 3.00 -9.90 3.77
CA ILE A 80 2.43 -10.50 4.98
C ILE A 80 3.42 -11.47 5.61
N LYS A 81 4.01 -12.36 4.81
CA LYS A 81 5.02 -13.31 5.27
C LYS A 81 6.24 -12.61 5.88
N ALA A 82 6.68 -11.52 5.28
CA ALA A 82 7.83 -10.75 5.76
C ALA A 82 7.64 -10.17 7.17
N ILE A 83 6.40 -9.78 7.53
CA ILE A 83 6.11 -9.16 8.83
C ILE A 83 5.60 -10.14 9.89
N GLU A 84 5.39 -11.41 9.55
CA GLU A 84 4.76 -12.40 10.44
C GLU A 84 5.50 -12.56 11.77
N GLU A 85 6.82 -12.62 11.74
CA GLU A 85 7.63 -12.79 12.96
C GLU A 85 7.61 -11.56 13.89
N LEU A 86 7.25 -10.37 13.38
CA LEU A 86 7.16 -9.14 14.16
C LEU A 86 5.88 -9.07 15.00
N LYS A 87 4.93 -9.99 14.79
CA LYS A 87 3.72 -10.23 15.58
C LYS A 87 2.87 -8.98 15.80
N LYS A 88 2.85 -8.06 14.85
CA LYS A 88 1.98 -6.88 14.88
C LYS A 88 0.75 -7.09 13.98
N PRO A 89 -0.40 -6.51 14.37
CA PRO A 89 -1.55 -6.44 13.46
C PRO A 89 -1.19 -5.70 12.17
N TYR A 90 -1.94 -5.93 11.10
CA TYR A 90 -1.69 -5.24 9.83
C TYR A 90 -2.99 -5.00 9.05
N LEU A 91 -2.98 -3.97 8.22
CA LEU A 91 -3.95 -3.72 7.16
C LEU A 91 -3.33 -4.08 5.82
N VAL A 92 -4.14 -4.56 4.89
CA VAL A 92 -3.70 -4.83 3.52
C VAL A 92 -4.38 -3.85 2.57
N GLY A 93 -3.59 -3.07 1.85
CA GLY A 93 -4.05 -2.15 0.83
C GLY A 93 -3.68 -2.65 -0.57
N LEU A 94 -4.67 -3.09 -1.34
CA LEU A 94 -4.50 -3.47 -2.74
C LEU A 94 -4.80 -2.30 -3.66
N HIS A 95 -4.13 -2.24 -4.80
CA HIS A 95 -4.34 -1.21 -5.80
C HIS A 95 -5.18 -1.71 -6.98
N VAL A 96 -6.17 -0.91 -7.36
CA VAL A 96 -6.97 -1.10 -8.57
C VAL A 96 -7.03 0.25 -9.29
N SER A 97 -6.40 0.35 -10.45
CA SER A 97 -6.36 1.60 -11.22
C SER A 97 -7.71 1.95 -11.82
N SER A 98 -8.36 0.98 -12.43
CA SER A 98 -9.70 1.08 -13.00
C SER A 98 -10.31 -0.32 -13.14
N GLY A 99 -11.64 -0.41 -13.14
CA GLY A 99 -12.32 -1.71 -13.22
C GLY A 99 -12.23 -2.50 -11.93
N ASN A 100 -11.99 -3.80 -12.02
CA ASN A 100 -11.97 -4.75 -10.90
C ASN A 100 -10.71 -5.62 -10.84
N GLU A 101 -9.66 -5.23 -11.55
CA GLU A 101 -8.41 -5.98 -11.65
C GLU A 101 -7.25 -5.18 -11.05
N LEU A 102 -6.36 -5.90 -10.37
CA LEU A 102 -5.06 -5.37 -9.94
C LEU A 102 -4.15 -5.18 -11.17
N PRO A 103 -3.03 -4.47 -11.04
CA PRO A 103 -2.01 -4.40 -12.10
C PRO A 103 -1.53 -5.76 -12.60
N SER A 104 -1.57 -6.79 -11.77
CA SER A 104 -1.28 -8.19 -12.10
C SER A 104 -2.37 -8.90 -12.90
N GLN A 105 -3.50 -8.24 -13.19
CA GLN A 105 -4.71 -8.80 -13.82
C GLN A 105 -5.52 -9.77 -12.94
N GLU A 106 -5.13 -9.94 -11.70
CA GLU A 106 -5.91 -10.68 -10.69
C GLU A 106 -7.17 -9.88 -10.29
N LYS A 107 -8.29 -10.57 -10.09
CA LYS A 107 -9.58 -9.91 -9.80
C LYS A 107 -9.86 -9.79 -8.31
N ILE A 108 -10.51 -8.70 -7.93
CA ILE A 108 -10.96 -8.48 -6.53
C ILE A 108 -11.81 -9.66 -6.02
N SER A 109 -12.62 -10.28 -6.87
CA SER A 109 -13.42 -11.46 -6.51
C SER A 109 -12.59 -12.69 -6.11
N GLU A 110 -11.32 -12.73 -6.46
CA GLU A 110 -10.41 -13.86 -6.21
C GLU A 110 -9.60 -13.70 -4.91
N ILE A 111 -9.71 -12.58 -4.21
CA ILE A 111 -8.98 -12.28 -2.96
C ILE A 111 -9.15 -13.43 -1.95
N LYS A 112 -10.40 -13.86 -1.73
CA LYS A 112 -10.72 -14.87 -0.70
C LYS A 112 -10.05 -16.22 -0.93
N SER A 113 -9.79 -16.58 -2.17
CA SER A 113 -9.16 -17.85 -2.55
C SER A 113 -7.64 -17.77 -2.65
N ASN A 114 -7.07 -16.57 -2.81
CA ASN A 114 -5.66 -16.40 -3.13
C ASN A 114 -4.86 -15.63 -2.07
N MET A 115 -5.53 -15.04 -1.08
CA MET A 115 -4.85 -14.31 -0.01
C MET A 115 -5.09 -14.93 1.36
N VAL A 116 -4.03 -14.95 2.17
CA VAL A 116 -4.08 -15.36 3.56
C VAL A 116 -4.17 -14.12 4.43
N LEU A 117 -5.37 -13.79 4.90
CA LEU A 117 -5.64 -12.59 5.71
C LEU A 117 -5.70 -12.88 7.22
N ASN A 118 -4.98 -13.90 7.69
CA ASN A 118 -4.91 -14.27 9.11
C ASN A 118 -4.30 -13.12 9.91
N ASN A 119 -4.98 -12.72 11.00
CA ASN A 119 -4.58 -11.61 11.86
C ASN A 119 -4.60 -10.22 11.18
N SER A 120 -5.16 -10.08 9.99
CA SER A 120 -5.34 -8.76 9.39
C SER A 120 -6.43 -7.98 10.12
N LEU A 121 -6.23 -6.69 10.30
CA LEU A 121 -7.25 -5.76 10.78
C LEU A 121 -8.33 -5.51 9.71
N GLY A 122 -8.02 -5.77 8.46
CA GLY A 122 -8.92 -5.62 7.32
C GLY A 122 -8.16 -5.44 6.00
N LEU A 123 -8.96 -5.26 4.95
CA LEU A 123 -8.46 -5.02 3.59
C LEU A 123 -9.01 -3.70 3.06
N MET A 124 -8.19 -2.94 2.35
CA MET A 124 -8.64 -1.72 1.68
C MET A 124 -8.20 -1.68 0.23
N LEU A 125 -8.99 -0.96 -0.58
CA LEU A 125 -8.53 -0.52 -1.89
C LEU A 125 -7.84 0.82 -1.74
N SER A 126 -6.59 0.89 -2.16
CA SER A 126 -5.72 2.04 -1.95
C SER A 126 -5.45 2.81 -3.23
N CYS A 127 -5.40 4.14 -3.13
CA CYS A 127 -5.18 5.06 -4.25
C CYS A 127 -6.21 4.87 -5.38
N ILE A 128 -7.47 4.75 -5.00
CA ILE A 128 -8.60 4.47 -5.89
C ILE A 128 -9.56 5.67 -5.94
N SER A 129 -10.20 5.90 -7.07
CA SER A 129 -11.26 6.90 -7.17
C SER A 129 -12.53 6.44 -6.44
N PRO A 130 -13.39 7.36 -5.96
CA PRO A 130 -14.66 6.99 -5.33
C PRO A 130 -15.53 6.11 -6.21
N GLU A 131 -15.62 6.40 -7.51
CA GLU A 131 -16.42 5.65 -8.47
C GLU A 131 -15.90 4.21 -8.61
N ASN A 132 -14.58 4.07 -8.74
CA ASN A 132 -13.98 2.76 -8.88
C ASN A 132 -14.07 1.94 -7.58
N TYR A 133 -14.00 2.60 -6.41
CA TYR A 133 -14.29 1.95 -5.14
C TYR A 133 -15.74 1.46 -5.07
N GLN A 134 -16.71 2.28 -5.47
CA GLN A 134 -18.12 1.90 -5.46
C GLN A 134 -18.40 0.69 -6.36
N LEU A 135 -17.73 0.61 -7.52
CA LEU A 135 -17.82 -0.54 -8.42
C LEU A 135 -17.38 -1.84 -7.74
N ASN A 136 -16.37 -1.79 -6.88
CA ASN A 136 -15.76 -2.96 -6.24
C ASN A 136 -16.29 -3.25 -4.82
N SER A 137 -17.04 -2.35 -4.21
CA SER A 137 -17.49 -2.46 -2.81
C SER A 137 -18.32 -3.71 -2.52
N HIS A 138 -19.13 -4.15 -3.49
CA HIS A 138 -19.92 -5.36 -3.36
C HIS A 138 -19.05 -6.64 -3.26
N GLU A 139 -17.96 -6.72 -4.01
CA GLU A 139 -17.05 -7.87 -3.92
C GLU A 139 -16.31 -7.86 -2.57
N LEU A 140 -15.87 -6.69 -2.10
CA LEU A 140 -15.25 -6.55 -0.79
C LEU A 140 -16.18 -7.00 0.35
N SER A 141 -17.46 -6.70 0.26
CA SER A 141 -18.45 -7.09 1.30
C SER A 141 -18.59 -8.61 1.48
N LYS A 142 -18.20 -9.41 0.48
CA LYS A 142 -18.24 -10.88 0.52
C LYS A 142 -17.03 -11.51 1.21
N LEU A 143 -16.00 -10.72 1.54
CA LEU A 143 -14.77 -11.26 2.11
C LEU A 143 -14.92 -11.78 3.54
N GLY A 144 -15.89 -11.25 4.28
CA GLY A 144 -16.13 -11.64 5.68
C GLY A 144 -15.12 -11.05 6.68
N CYS A 145 -14.34 -10.06 6.27
CA CYS A 145 -13.44 -9.28 7.12
C CYS A 145 -13.76 -7.78 7.00
N PRO A 146 -13.28 -6.93 7.92
CA PRO A 146 -13.37 -5.49 7.75
C PRO A 146 -12.74 -5.04 6.43
N TYR A 147 -13.39 -4.12 5.73
CA TYR A 147 -12.87 -3.57 4.49
C TYR A 147 -13.12 -2.08 4.40
N GLY A 148 -12.32 -1.41 3.57
CA GLY A 148 -12.39 0.03 3.42
C GLY A 148 -11.64 0.55 2.20
N PHE A 149 -11.24 1.80 2.30
CA PHE A 149 -10.61 2.50 1.18
C PHE A 149 -9.64 3.58 1.64
N LYS A 150 -8.69 3.88 0.76
CA LYS A 150 -7.88 5.09 0.76
C LYS A 150 -8.11 5.78 -0.58
N LEU A 151 -9.10 6.69 -0.62
CA LEU A 151 -9.48 7.38 -1.84
C LEU A 151 -8.44 8.41 -2.26
N ASN A 152 -8.38 8.69 -3.55
CA ASN A 152 -7.70 9.84 -4.12
C ASN A 152 -8.65 10.64 -5.02
N GLY A 153 -8.23 11.84 -5.41
CA GLY A 153 -8.99 12.72 -6.31
C GLY A 153 -8.73 12.49 -7.80
N PHE A 154 -8.03 11.39 -8.15
CA PHE A 154 -7.72 11.08 -9.53
C PHE A 154 -8.79 10.20 -10.13
N GLU A 155 -9.07 10.37 -11.41
CA GLU A 155 -9.98 9.51 -12.15
C GLU A 155 -9.41 8.10 -12.28
N PHE A 156 -8.10 8.01 -12.54
CA PHE A 156 -7.34 6.75 -12.60
C PHE A 156 -5.88 6.97 -12.21
N THR A 157 -5.19 5.87 -11.89
CA THR A 157 -3.76 5.85 -11.62
C THR A 157 -3.08 4.82 -12.52
N THR A 158 -1.88 5.13 -12.99
CA THR A 158 -1.09 4.24 -13.85
C THR A 158 0.39 4.34 -13.49
N PRO A 159 1.23 3.35 -13.85
CA PRO A 159 2.68 3.42 -13.65
C PRO A 159 3.33 4.67 -14.24
N LYS A 160 2.82 5.15 -15.37
CA LYS A 160 3.31 6.37 -16.05
C LYS A 160 3.06 7.64 -15.23
N LEU A 161 2.12 7.61 -14.31
CA LEU A 161 1.71 8.72 -13.46
C LEU A 161 2.22 8.59 -12.02
N SER A 162 3.02 7.56 -11.74
CA SER A 162 3.57 7.27 -10.42
C SER A 162 4.97 7.87 -10.23
N TYR A 163 5.50 7.73 -9.02
CA TYR A 163 6.86 8.10 -8.64
C TYR A 163 7.95 7.22 -9.28
N ASN A 164 7.59 6.25 -10.13
CA ASN A 164 8.51 5.34 -10.81
C ASN A 164 9.37 6.03 -11.88
N LYS A 165 9.04 7.26 -12.26
CA LYS A 165 9.85 8.01 -13.23
C LYS A 165 11.05 8.68 -12.56
N THR A 166 12.23 8.43 -13.09
CA THR A 166 13.37 9.30 -12.86
C THR A 166 13.11 10.61 -13.62
N TYR A 167 12.79 11.67 -12.89
CA TYR A 167 12.69 13.00 -13.49
C TYR A 167 14.10 13.46 -13.82
N SER A 168 14.40 13.67 -15.11
CA SER A 168 15.59 14.39 -15.51
C SER A 168 15.39 15.90 -15.21
N ASN A 169 16.44 16.58 -14.76
CA ASN A 169 16.42 18.02 -14.55
C ASN A 169 16.01 18.72 -15.87
N GLY A 170 14.79 19.23 -15.93
CA GLY A 170 14.26 19.89 -17.13
C GLY A 170 12.87 19.40 -17.57
N ASP A 171 12.40 18.26 -17.10
CA ASP A 171 11.03 17.83 -17.34
C ASP A 171 10.08 18.66 -16.49
N SER A 172 9.48 19.69 -17.08
CA SER A 172 8.35 20.36 -16.48
C SER A 172 7.15 19.42 -16.53
N VAL A 173 6.95 18.69 -15.46
CA VAL A 173 5.75 17.88 -15.31
C VAL A 173 4.58 18.82 -15.09
N ASN A 174 3.70 18.95 -16.07
CA ASN A 174 2.44 19.64 -15.84
C ASN A 174 1.60 18.79 -14.85
N PRO A 175 1.43 19.22 -13.60
CA PRO A 175 0.69 18.46 -12.60
C PRO A 175 -0.74 18.13 -13.04
N ASN A 176 -1.32 18.96 -13.90
CA ASN A 176 -2.68 18.78 -14.42
C ASN A 176 -2.79 17.66 -15.46
N LEU A 177 -1.69 17.28 -16.11
CA LEU A 177 -1.62 16.13 -17.05
C LEU A 177 -1.31 14.81 -16.34
N ILE A 178 -0.72 14.89 -15.13
CA ILE A 178 -0.31 13.68 -14.39
C ILE A 178 -1.47 13.13 -13.55
N LEU A 179 -2.38 13.96 -13.16
CA LEU A 179 -3.27 13.68 -12.05
C LEU A 179 -4.74 13.67 -12.47
N GLY A 180 -5.10 13.25 -13.69
CA GLY A 180 -6.50 13.10 -14.08
C GLY A 180 -7.45 13.92 -13.19
N LYS A 181 -7.34 15.26 -13.22
CA LYS A 181 -8.22 16.09 -12.39
C LYS A 181 -9.65 15.85 -12.86
N ARG A 182 -10.53 15.58 -11.92
CA ARG A 182 -11.95 15.79 -12.15
C ARG A 182 -12.12 17.23 -12.57
N GLU A 183 -12.69 17.45 -13.74
CA GLU A 183 -13.33 18.70 -14.05
C GLU A 183 -14.60 18.76 -13.20
N ASP A 184 -14.67 19.76 -12.33
CA ASP A 184 -15.86 20.04 -11.50
C ASP A 184 -17.07 20.41 -12.39
#